data_ff1be113da4a8d1b1967baf6d8a66c8f
#
_entry.id   ff1be113da4a8d1b1967baf6d8a66c8f
#
_cell.length_a   1.000
_cell.length_b   1.000
_cell.length_c   1.000
_cell.angle_alpha   90.00
_cell.angle_beta   90.00
_cell.angle_gamma   90.00
#
_symmetry.space_group_name_H-M   'P 1'
#
loop_
_entity.id
_entity.type
_entity.pdbx_description
1 polymer ?
#
loop_
_entity_poly.entity_id
_entity_poly.type
_entity_poly.pdbx_seq_one_letter_code
_entity_poly.pdbx_strand_id
1 'polypeptide(L)'
;EININQLNTKQIIQFNIDKTNNKVTEFYFQISNTQKIYLKRNNENDSFSGEIISIKLNKKVIYKENLILQSLYKSAIDEKIPANIIIEYAGIYGFQVDFQRDIRKKDKFQIMYEVFLNQKNEMVETGEILFANLKLSGQDNSLYYFNKEGSEGHYDKNGKSVKKALMKTPINGARLSSPFGMRKHPIDGYNKMHRGTDFAAPLGTPIMASGDGIIKKAGWCGGGGNCVKIKHNSTYQTIYAHMSKFARGIKAGVRVKQGQTIGYVGSTGKSTGPHLHYEVIVN
;
A
#
# COMPACT_ATOMS: atom_id res chain seq x y z
N GLU A 1 26.53 10.06 -15.17
CA GLU A 1 26.33 11.49 -14.82
C GLU A 1 25.45 11.58 -13.60
N ILE A 2 25.91 12.29 -12.55
CA ILE A 2 25.15 12.52 -11.33
C ILE A 2 24.20 13.67 -11.63
N ASN A 3 22.90 13.41 -11.54
CA ASN A 3 21.90 14.47 -11.72
C ASN A 3 21.77 15.27 -10.41
N ILE A 4 22.37 16.46 -10.37
CA ILE A 4 22.37 17.38 -9.22
C ILE A 4 20.94 17.77 -8.78
N ASN A 5 19.95 17.69 -9.68
CA ASN A 5 18.54 17.98 -9.37
C ASN A 5 17.85 16.90 -8.48
N GLN A 6 18.57 15.83 -8.13
CA GLN A 6 18.07 14.78 -7.22
C GLN A 6 18.51 14.95 -5.77
N LEU A 7 19.24 16.02 -5.44
CA LEU A 7 19.61 16.32 -4.06
C LEU A 7 18.39 16.78 -3.25
N ASN A 8 18.18 16.15 -2.11
CA ASN A 8 17.10 16.47 -1.17
C ASN A 8 17.56 17.46 -0.09
N THR A 9 16.68 18.34 0.38
CA THR A 9 16.96 19.41 1.36
C THR A 9 17.47 18.94 2.74
N LYS A 10 17.48 17.64 3.02
CA LYS A 10 18.00 17.04 4.28
C LYS A 10 19.23 16.16 4.05
N GLN A 11 19.79 16.18 2.87
CA GLN A 11 20.93 15.32 2.52
C GLN A 11 22.21 15.90 3.13
N ILE A 12 22.95 15.08 3.88
CA ILE A 12 24.21 15.47 4.48
C ILE A 12 25.32 15.21 3.47
N ILE A 13 26.07 16.25 3.13
CA ILE A 13 27.27 16.17 2.31
C ILE A 13 28.47 16.32 3.25
N GLN A 14 29.41 15.39 3.21
CA GLN A 14 30.67 15.42 3.96
C GLN A 14 31.81 15.62 2.97
N PHE A 15 32.75 16.48 3.31
CA PHE A 15 33.92 16.72 2.46
C PHE A 15 35.19 16.93 3.30
N ASN A 16 36.32 16.50 2.74
CA ASN A 16 37.64 16.75 3.27
C ASN A 16 38.29 17.92 2.52
N ILE A 17 38.94 18.81 3.24
CA ILE A 17 39.63 19.99 2.70
C ILE A 17 41.12 19.87 3.04
N ASP A 18 41.96 20.05 2.02
CA ASP A 18 43.39 20.25 2.22
C ASP A 18 43.62 21.64 2.85
N LYS A 19 44.17 21.66 4.06
CA LYS A 19 44.41 22.89 4.85
C LYS A 19 45.52 23.78 4.24
N THR A 20 46.35 23.24 3.32
CA THR A 20 47.45 24.02 2.75
C THR A 20 46.97 24.91 1.60
N ASN A 21 45.98 24.49 0.84
CA ASN A 21 45.50 25.16 -0.37
C ASN A 21 43.99 25.45 -0.36
N ASN A 22 43.28 25.08 0.72
CA ASN A 22 41.82 25.20 0.90
C ASN A 22 40.97 24.50 -0.19
N LYS A 23 41.55 23.52 -0.86
CA LYS A 23 40.82 22.75 -1.89
C LYS A 23 40.11 21.55 -1.28
N VAL A 24 38.89 21.27 -1.75
CA VAL A 24 38.18 20.01 -1.43
C VAL A 24 38.91 18.87 -2.10
N THR A 25 39.38 17.90 -1.33
CA THR A 25 40.11 16.72 -1.82
C THR A 25 39.18 15.53 -2.04
N GLU A 26 38.19 15.37 -1.21
CA GLU A 26 37.23 14.28 -1.27
C GLU A 26 35.85 14.76 -0.82
N PHE A 27 34.79 14.20 -1.38
CA PHE A 27 33.51 14.36 -0.78
C PHE A 27 32.59 13.14 -0.93
N TYR A 28 31.67 12.99 0.01
CA TYR A 28 30.71 11.88 0.07
C TYR A 28 29.32 12.42 0.28
N PHE A 29 28.35 11.78 -0.37
CA PHE A 29 26.96 11.94 0.01
C PHE A 29 26.16 10.67 -0.20
N GLN A 30 25.20 10.43 0.69
CA GLN A 30 24.35 9.26 0.64
C GLN A 30 23.22 9.51 -0.34
N ILE A 31 23.05 8.61 -1.33
CA ILE A 31 21.98 8.69 -2.35
C ILE A 31 20.78 7.80 -2.00
N SER A 32 20.99 6.76 -1.20
CA SER A 32 19.96 5.87 -0.68
C SER A 32 20.40 5.23 0.63
N ASN A 33 19.54 4.44 1.26
CA ASN A 33 19.91 3.67 2.45
C ASN A 33 21.06 2.66 2.19
N THR A 34 21.24 2.24 0.94
CA THR A 34 22.20 1.20 0.53
C THR A 34 23.34 1.73 -0.32
N GLN A 35 23.35 3.02 -0.67
CA GLN A 35 24.35 3.56 -1.58
C GLN A 35 24.81 4.97 -1.15
N LYS A 36 26.11 5.21 -1.24
CA LYS A 36 26.73 6.54 -1.15
C LYS A 36 27.64 6.77 -2.33
N ILE A 37 27.76 8.02 -2.75
CA ILE A 37 28.75 8.45 -3.73
C ILE A 37 29.98 8.91 -2.97
N TYR A 38 31.15 8.49 -3.47
CA TYR A 38 32.44 8.98 -3.05
C TYR A 38 33.12 9.61 -4.25
N LEU A 39 33.61 10.84 -4.10
CA LEU A 39 34.35 11.57 -5.13
C LEU A 39 35.70 11.97 -4.55
N LYS A 40 36.76 11.70 -5.32
CA LYS A 40 38.14 12.07 -4.98
C LYS A 40 38.69 12.97 -6.07
N ARG A 41 39.36 14.07 -5.64
CA ARG A 41 40.05 14.98 -6.57
C ARG A 41 41.28 14.30 -7.16
N ASN A 42 41.41 14.41 -8.48
CA ASN A 42 42.66 14.09 -9.17
C ASN A 42 43.52 15.37 -9.22
N ASN A 43 44.70 15.34 -8.62
CA ASN A 43 45.60 16.48 -8.54
C ASN A 43 46.23 16.89 -9.85
N GLU A 44 46.28 15.98 -10.85
CA GLU A 44 46.94 16.24 -12.14
C GLU A 44 46.06 17.09 -13.06
N ASN A 45 44.78 16.85 -13.10
CA ASN A 45 43.84 17.52 -14.02
C ASN A 45 42.73 18.31 -13.33
N ASP A 46 42.82 18.47 -12.02
CA ASP A 46 41.86 19.20 -11.18
C ASP A 46 40.39 18.72 -11.34
N SER A 47 40.21 17.46 -11.78
CA SER A 47 38.89 16.81 -11.94
C SER A 47 38.56 15.93 -10.73
N PHE A 48 37.30 15.48 -10.63
CA PHE A 48 36.88 14.48 -9.66
C PHE A 48 36.60 13.14 -10.34
N SER A 49 37.19 12.08 -9.82
CA SER A 49 36.80 10.72 -10.09
C SER A 49 35.87 10.21 -9.00
N GLY A 50 34.89 9.41 -9.36
CA GLY A 50 33.88 8.97 -8.40
C GLY A 50 33.46 7.53 -8.56
N GLU A 51 33.05 6.94 -7.45
CA GLU A 51 32.48 5.60 -7.37
C GLU A 51 31.21 5.58 -6.50
N ILE A 52 30.34 4.62 -6.78
CA ILE A 52 29.18 4.34 -5.94
C ILE A 52 29.58 3.23 -4.97
N ILE A 53 29.59 3.55 -3.68
CA ILE A 53 29.91 2.60 -2.61
C ILE A 53 28.61 2.05 -2.04
N SER A 54 28.48 0.72 -2.05
CA SER A 54 27.37 0.03 -1.41
C SER A 54 27.51 0.03 0.11
N ILE A 55 26.45 0.44 0.81
CA ILE A 55 26.36 0.38 2.26
C ILE A 55 25.71 -0.95 2.64
N LYS A 56 26.45 -1.81 3.32
CA LYS A 56 25.92 -3.08 3.80
C LYS A 56 24.99 -2.84 5.00
N LEU A 57 23.76 -3.30 4.89
CA LEU A 57 22.80 -3.30 5.97
C LEU A 57 22.78 -4.66 6.67
N ASN A 58 22.55 -4.64 7.98
CA ASN A 58 22.37 -5.86 8.78
C ASN A 58 20.89 -6.19 8.86
N LYS A 59 20.50 -7.33 8.32
CA LYS A 59 19.13 -7.84 8.39
C LYS A 59 18.86 -8.43 9.78
N LYS A 60 17.75 -8.04 10.40
CA LYS A 60 17.26 -8.58 11.67
C LYS A 60 15.77 -8.89 11.56
N VAL A 61 15.32 -9.93 12.24
CA VAL A 61 13.90 -10.27 12.37
C VAL A 61 13.41 -9.82 13.74
N ILE A 62 12.27 -9.12 13.76
CA ILE A 62 11.60 -8.63 14.98
C ILE A 62 10.27 -9.34 15.12
N TYR A 63 10.01 -9.85 16.33
CA TYR A 63 8.70 -10.38 16.74
C TYR A 63 8.04 -9.40 17.71
N LYS A 64 6.74 -9.14 17.50
CA LYS A 64 5.88 -8.31 18.35
C LYS A 64 4.51 -8.93 18.51
N GLU A 65 3.91 -8.75 19.68
CA GLU A 65 2.53 -9.14 19.94
C GLU A 65 1.91 -8.22 21.00
N ASN A 66 0.61 -8.00 20.92
CA ASN A 66 -0.15 -7.32 21.98
C ASN A 66 -1.65 -7.60 21.82
N LEU A 67 -2.41 -7.24 22.87
CA LEU A 67 -3.86 -7.22 22.85
C LEU A 67 -4.35 -5.94 22.15
N ILE A 68 -5.46 -6.07 21.42
CA ILE A 68 -6.14 -4.95 20.80
C ILE A 68 -7.13 -4.36 21.82
N LEU A 69 -6.79 -3.20 22.38
CA LEU A 69 -7.60 -2.54 23.43
C LEU A 69 -8.53 -1.48 22.87
N GLN A 70 -8.11 -0.74 21.84
CA GLN A 70 -8.87 0.31 21.17
C GLN A 70 -8.99 0.02 19.66
N SER A 71 -7.86 -0.04 18.96
CA SER A 71 -7.76 -0.42 17.56
C SER A 71 -6.46 -1.17 17.32
N LEU A 72 -6.40 -1.97 16.26
CA LEU A 72 -5.17 -2.64 15.83
C LEU A 72 -4.04 -1.63 15.63
N TYR A 73 -4.32 -0.53 14.91
CA TYR A 73 -3.32 0.50 14.62
C TYR A 73 -2.73 1.10 15.90
N LYS A 74 -3.57 1.52 16.84
CA LYS A 74 -3.10 2.10 18.11
C LYS A 74 -2.26 1.10 18.91
N SER A 75 -2.73 -0.13 19.08
CA SER A 75 -2.00 -1.17 19.82
C SER A 75 -0.67 -1.55 19.18
N ALA A 76 -0.58 -1.50 17.83
CA ALA A 76 0.66 -1.77 17.12
C ALA A 76 1.66 -0.59 17.20
N ILE A 77 1.20 0.66 17.16
CA ILE A 77 2.05 1.84 17.39
C ILE A 77 2.61 1.84 18.81
N ASP A 78 1.82 1.47 19.81
CA ASP A 78 2.26 1.37 21.21
C ASP A 78 3.40 0.34 21.38
N GLU A 79 3.43 -0.71 20.54
CA GLU A 79 4.53 -1.68 20.41
C GLU A 79 5.71 -1.18 19.56
N LYS A 80 5.69 0.06 19.11
CA LYS A 80 6.71 0.69 18.25
C LYS A 80 6.89 -0.03 16.90
N ILE A 81 5.82 -0.63 16.37
CA ILE A 81 5.81 -1.20 15.03
C ILE A 81 5.73 -0.06 14.02
N PRO A 82 6.59 -0.02 12.98
CA PRO A 82 6.54 1.00 11.93
C PRO A 82 5.18 1.07 11.24
N ALA A 83 4.70 2.29 10.95
CA ALA A 83 3.37 2.51 10.37
C ALA A 83 3.16 1.78 9.02
N ASN A 84 4.19 1.71 8.17
CA ASN A 84 4.13 0.96 6.91
C ASN A 84 3.91 -0.54 7.13
N ILE A 85 4.56 -1.14 8.15
CA ILE A 85 4.35 -2.55 8.53
C ILE A 85 2.93 -2.78 9.05
N ILE A 86 2.36 -1.83 9.81
CA ILE A 86 0.97 -1.93 10.30
C ILE A 86 -0.02 -1.90 9.13
N ILE A 87 0.22 -1.02 8.15
CA ILE A 87 -0.61 -0.92 6.94
C ILE A 87 -0.51 -2.20 6.11
N GLU A 88 0.68 -2.74 5.94
CA GLU A 88 0.91 -4.00 5.22
C GLU A 88 0.23 -5.17 5.94
N TYR A 89 0.40 -5.29 7.26
CA TYR A 89 -0.28 -6.30 8.08
C TYR A 89 -1.80 -6.25 7.90
N ALA A 90 -2.39 -5.03 7.96
CA ALA A 90 -3.81 -4.85 7.70
C ALA A 90 -4.18 -5.24 6.25
N GLY A 91 -3.33 -4.93 5.28
CA GLY A 91 -3.50 -5.33 3.88
C GLY A 91 -3.56 -6.84 3.67
N ILE A 92 -2.69 -7.60 4.35
CA ILE A 92 -2.66 -9.07 4.29
C ILE A 92 -4.01 -9.66 4.73
N TYR A 93 -4.61 -9.13 5.79
CA TYR A 93 -5.91 -9.58 6.31
C TYR A 93 -7.12 -8.96 5.61
N GLY A 94 -6.96 -7.89 4.86
CA GLY A 94 -8.05 -7.15 4.21
C GLY A 94 -8.94 -7.96 3.27
N PHE A 95 -8.51 -9.18 2.91
CA PHE A 95 -9.29 -10.14 2.13
C PHE A 95 -10.25 -11.01 2.97
N GLN A 96 -10.00 -11.11 4.27
CA GLN A 96 -10.69 -12.05 5.16
C GLN A 96 -11.40 -11.35 6.31
N VAL A 97 -10.86 -10.21 6.78
CA VAL A 97 -11.26 -9.53 8.00
C VAL A 97 -11.82 -8.15 7.67
N ASP A 98 -12.99 -7.85 8.19
CA ASP A 98 -13.51 -6.47 8.27
C ASP A 98 -13.02 -5.85 9.58
N PHE A 99 -11.98 -5.02 9.48
CA PHE A 99 -11.33 -4.42 10.66
C PHE A 99 -12.26 -3.53 11.51
N GLN A 100 -13.39 -3.10 10.97
CA GLN A 100 -14.38 -2.31 11.71
C GLN A 100 -15.40 -3.16 12.45
N ARG A 101 -15.64 -4.40 12.00
CA ARG A 101 -16.71 -5.25 12.50
C ARG A 101 -16.24 -6.51 13.22
N ASP A 102 -15.14 -7.10 12.72
CA ASP A 102 -14.67 -8.41 13.18
C ASP A 102 -13.72 -8.30 14.37
N ILE A 103 -13.03 -7.15 14.55
CA ILE A 103 -12.10 -6.93 15.67
C ILE A 103 -12.85 -6.51 16.92
N ARG A 104 -12.55 -7.22 18.01
CA ARG A 104 -13.11 -6.94 19.34
C ARG A 104 -12.03 -6.59 20.35
N LYS A 105 -12.43 -5.90 21.41
CA LYS A 105 -11.54 -5.63 22.56
C LYS A 105 -11.03 -6.93 23.13
N LYS A 106 -9.70 -7.01 23.38
CA LYS A 106 -8.92 -8.19 23.83
C LYS A 106 -8.63 -9.24 22.75
N ASP A 107 -8.99 -9.02 21.48
CA ASP A 107 -8.37 -9.79 20.40
C ASP A 107 -6.86 -9.53 20.40
N LYS A 108 -6.07 -10.44 19.82
CA LYS A 108 -4.62 -10.39 19.88
C LYS A 108 -4.03 -10.36 18.47
N PHE A 109 -3.02 -9.54 18.27
CA PHE A 109 -2.17 -9.62 17.08
C PHE A 109 -0.77 -10.14 17.43
N GLN A 110 -0.16 -10.82 16.47
CA GLN A 110 1.23 -11.26 16.50
C GLN A 110 1.83 -11.02 15.13
N ILE A 111 3.05 -10.53 15.10
CA ILE A 111 3.74 -10.21 13.86
C ILE A 111 5.23 -10.50 13.97
N MET A 112 5.80 -11.06 12.90
CA MET A 112 7.23 -11.22 12.71
C MET A 112 7.61 -10.59 11.38
N TYR A 113 8.52 -9.65 11.40
CA TYR A 113 8.92 -8.89 10.21
C TYR A 113 10.40 -8.59 10.18
N GLU A 114 10.92 -8.32 8.99
CA GLU A 114 12.32 -8.00 8.77
C GLU A 114 12.57 -6.50 8.91
N VAL A 115 13.73 -6.16 9.45
CA VAL A 115 14.26 -4.79 9.47
C VAL A 115 15.70 -4.80 8.99
N PHE A 116 16.12 -3.71 8.40
CA PHE A 116 17.49 -3.50 7.94
C PHE A 116 18.11 -2.37 8.76
N LEU A 117 19.23 -2.69 9.42
CA LEU A 117 19.94 -1.81 10.32
C LEU A 117 21.23 -1.32 9.66
N ASN A 118 21.56 -0.04 9.88
CA ASN A 118 22.84 0.51 9.50
C ASN A 118 23.96 0.07 10.47
N GLN A 119 25.19 0.53 10.23
CA GLN A 119 26.35 0.22 11.09
C GLN A 119 26.22 0.74 12.53
N LYS A 120 25.32 1.72 12.78
CA LYS A 120 25.01 2.26 14.11
C LYS A 120 23.86 1.51 14.81
N ASN A 121 23.39 0.40 14.24
CA ASN A 121 22.21 -0.34 14.68
C ASN A 121 20.90 0.47 14.65
N GLU A 122 20.82 1.53 13.83
CA GLU A 122 19.59 2.26 13.58
C GLU A 122 18.81 1.59 12.45
N MET A 123 17.49 1.47 12.63
CA MET A 123 16.61 0.93 11.58
C MET A 123 16.47 1.97 10.46
N VAL A 124 16.87 1.62 9.26
CA VAL A 124 16.81 2.47 8.06
C VAL A 124 15.78 1.99 7.05
N GLU A 125 15.40 0.71 7.12
CA GLU A 125 14.43 0.12 6.19
C GLU A 125 13.71 -1.05 6.85
N THR A 126 12.51 -1.37 6.40
CA THR A 126 11.75 -2.55 6.78
C THR A 126 11.67 -3.51 5.60
N GLY A 127 11.65 -4.82 5.87
CA GLY A 127 11.45 -5.86 4.87
C GLY A 127 10.08 -6.51 5.01
N GLU A 128 10.01 -7.78 4.61
CA GLU A 128 8.77 -8.55 4.54
C GLU A 128 8.20 -8.92 5.93
N ILE A 129 6.88 -9.04 6.00
CA ILE A 129 6.20 -9.66 7.14
C ILE A 129 6.28 -11.19 6.95
N LEU A 130 7.13 -11.85 7.74
CA LEU A 130 7.38 -13.29 7.64
C LEU A 130 6.26 -14.13 8.25
N PHE A 131 5.63 -13.61 9.31
CA PHE A 131 4.53 -14.24 10.01
C PHE A 131 3.56 -13.18 10.51
N ALA A 132 2.29 -13.45 10.37
CA ALA A 132 1.21 -12.66 10.92
C ALA A 132 0.19 -13.59 11.57
N ASN A 133 -0.32 -13.24 12.75
CA ASN A 133 -1.48 -13.89 13.34
C ASN A 133 -2.42 -12.85 13.92
N LEU A 134 -3.69 -12.94 13.54
CA LEU A 134 -4.77 -12.13 14.11
C LEU A 134 -5.75 -13.07 14.80
N LYS A 135 -5.70 -13.11 16.14
CA LYS A 135 -6.59 -13.94 16.95
C LYS A 135 -7.88 -13.18 17.22
N LEU A 136 -8.95 -13.58 16.55
CA LEU A 136 -10.27 -12.97 16.62
C LEU A 136 -11.22 -13.87 17.40
N SER A 137 -11.80 -13.36 18.50
CA SER A 137 -12.73 -14.12 19.36
C SER A 137 -12.21 -15.53 19.73
N GLY A 138 -10.90 -15.63 19.99
CA GLY A 138 -10.24 -16.89 20.34
C GLY A 138 -9.74 -17.74 19.18
N GLN A 139 -10.11 -17.43 17.95
CA GLN A 139 -9.70 -18.17 16.74
C GLN A 139 -8.44 -17.56 16.12
N ASP A 140 -7.42 -18.37 15.89
CA ASP A 140 -6.18 -17.96 15.24
C ASP A 140 -6.34 -17.91 13.71
N ASN A 141 -5.87 -16.82 13.10
CA ASN A 141 -5.80 -16.61 11.66
C ASN A 141 -4.33 -16.43 11.26
N SER A 142 -3.54 -17.49 11.41
CA SER A 142 -2.10 -17.45 11.17
C SER A 142 -1.77 -17.51 9.69
N LEU A 143 -0.83 -16.66 9.27
CA LEU A 143 -0.37 -16.50 7.90
C LEU A 143 1.15 -16.48 7.87
N TYR A 144 1.72 -17.15 6.88
CA TYR A 144 3.15 -17.35 6.70
C TYR A 144 3.58 -16.83 5.33
N TYR A 145 4.64 -16.04 5.30
CA TYR A 145 5.22 -15.59 4.06
C TYR A 145 6.01 -16.72 3.39
N PHE A 146 5.76 -16.90 2.12
CA PHE A 146 6.46 -17.85 1.29
C PHE A 146 6.97 -17.14 0.04
N ASN A 147 8.26 -17.29 -0.25
CA ASN A 147 8.91 -16.69 -1.42
C ASN A 147 9.55 -17.81 -2.25
N LYS A 148 8.85 -18.23 -3.27
CA LYS A 148 9.36 -19.10 -4.32
C LYS A 148 8.89 -18.56 -5.65
N GLU A 149 9.70 -18.70 -6.69
CA GLU A 149 9.40 -18.21 -8.04
C GLU A 149 7.96 -18.57 -8.48
N GLY A 150 7.17 -17.55 -8.83
CA GLY A 150 5.77 -17.69 -9.21
C GLY A 150 4.76 -17.90 -8.06
N SER A 151 5.20 -17.95 -6.79
CA SER A 151 4.35 -18.25 -5.63
C SER A 151 4.62 -17.34 -4.43
N GLU A 152 5.10 -16.13 -4.66
CA GLU A 152 5.38 -15.17 -3.59
C GLU A 152 4.09 -14.65 -2.93
N GLY A 153 4.05 -14.65 -1.59
CA GLY A 153 2.93 -14.13 -0.82
C GLY A 153 2.69 -14.83 0.52
N HIS A 154 1.55 -14.52 1.13
CA HIS A 154 1.14 -15.08 2.41
C HIS A 154 0.16 -16.23 2.22
N TYR A 155 0.35 -17.28 3.02
CA TYR A 155 -0.41 -18.54 2.97
C TYR A 155 -0.87 -18.94 4.37
N ASP A 156 -2.03 -19.57 4.48
CA ASP A 156 -2.48 -20.16 5.73
C ASP A 156 -1.70 -21.47 6.05
N LYS A 157 -1.96 -22.04 7.22
CA LYS A 157 -1.33 -23.29 7.67
C LYS A 157 -1.54 -24.51 6.77
N ASN A 158 -2.50 -24.43 5.84
CA ASN A 158 -2.79 -25.48 4.86
C ASN A 158 -2.16 -25.18 3.49
N GLY A 159 -1.34 -24.14 3.38
CA GLY A 159 -0.72 -23.72 2.13
C GLY A 159 -1.69 -23.02 1.16
N LYS A 160 -2.85 -22.57 1.64
CA LYS A 160 -3.80 -21.82 0.83
C LYS A 160 -3.43 -20.34 0.84
N SER A 161 -3.21 -19.76 -0.34
CA SER A 161 -2.94 -18.32 -0.48
C SER A 161 -4.09 -17.48 0.08
N VAL A 162 -3.75 -16.46 0.86
CA VAL A 162 -4.72 -15.47 1.35
C VAL A 162 -5.12 -14.46 0.28
N LYS A 163 -4.32 -14.34 -0.76
CA LYS A 163 -4.62 -13.47 -1.90
C LYS A 163 -5.83 -14.00 -2.65
N LYS A 164 -7.01 -13.48 -2.34
CA LYS A 164 -8.23 -13.79 -3.06
C LYS A 164 -8.22 -13.11 -4.42
N ALA A 165 -8.97 -13.67 -5.36
CA ALA A 165 -9.13 -13.06 -6.67
C ALA A 165 -9.60 -11.60 -6.61
N LEU A 166 -10.43 -11.27 -5.64
CA LEU A 166 -10.95 -9.92 -5.39
C LEU A 166 -10.96 -9.57 -3.91
N MET A 167 -10.57 -8.33 -3.59
CA MET A 167 -10.76 -7.73 -2.25
C MET A 167 -12.24 -7.54 -1.96
N LYS A 168 -12.63 -7.77 -0.71
CA LYS A 168 -14.00 -7.57 -0.24
C LYS A 168 -14.36 -6.07 -0.19
N THR A 169 -13.41 -5.23 0.21
CA THR A 169 -13.58 -3.78 0.36
C THR A 169 -12.39 -3.06 -0.28
N PRO A 170 -12.54 -2.46 -1.48
CA PRO A 170 -11.44 -1.82 -2.22
C PRO A 170 -11.17 -0.37 -1.79
N ILE A 171 -11.45 -0.05 -0.53
CA ILE A 171 -11.28 1.27 0.06
C ILE A 171 -11.08 1.15 1.56
N ASN A 172 -10.06 1.83 2.11
CA ASN A 172 -9.77 1.79 3.53
C ASN A 172 -10.61 2.81 4.32
N GLY A 173 -11.03 2.43 5.53
CA GLY A 173 -11.73 3.32 6.46
C GLY A 173 -13.16 3.72 6.03
N ALA A 174 -13.71 3.09 5.01
CA ALA A 174 -15.04 3.39 4.52
C ALA A 174 -16.13 2.61 5.29
N ARG A 175 -17.27 3.26 5.49
CA ARG A 175 -18.46 2.63 6.07
C ARG A 175 -19.38 2.10 4.96
N LEU A 176 -19.85 0.86 5.07
CA LEU A 176 -20.90 0.34 4.21
C LEU A 176 -22.16 1.20 4.40
N SER A 177 -22.54 1.95 3.37
CA SER A 177 -23.71 2.85 3.42
C SER A 177 -24.94 2.27 2.74
N SER A 178 -24.77 1.41 1.72
CA SER A 178 -25.87 0.71 1.07
C SER A 178 -25.43 -0.63 0.48
N PRO A 179 -26.12 -1.74 0.82
CA PRO A 179 -25.79 -3.05 0.28
C PRO A 179 -26.34 -3.23 -1.16
N PHE A 180 -25.87 -4.28 -1.83
CA PHE A 180 -26.46 -4.81 -3.06
C PHE A 180 -27.89 -5.30 -2.79
N GLY A 181 -28.78 -5.11 -3.75
CA GLY A 181 -30.15 -5.65 -3.70
C GLY A 181 -31.24 -4.62 -4.05
N MET A 182 -32.48 -5.05 -3.94
CA MET A 182 -33.66 -4.19 -4.18
C MET A 182 -33.77 -3.15 -3.07
N ARG A 183 -33.84 -1.85 -3.44
CA ARG A 183 -34.05 -0.76 -2.50
C ARG A 183 -34.81 0.39 -3.15
N LYS A 184 -35.45 1.23 -2.34
CA LYS A 184 -35.99 2.51 -2.81
C LYS A 184 -34.83 3.40 -3.27
N HIS A 185 -34.86 3.82 -4.55
CA HIS A 185 -33.79 4.65 -5.09
C HIS A 185 -33.80 6.03 -4.45
N PRO A 186 -32.67 6.51 -3.90
CA PRO A 186 -32.65 7.76 -3.10
C PRO A 186 -32.97 9.02 -3.89
N ILE A 187 -32.77 9.00 -5.22
CA ILE A 187 -33.06 10.14 -6.11
C ILE A 187 -34.37 9.89 -6.88
N ASP A 188 -34.52 8.70 -7.49
CA ASP A 188 -35.64 8.40 -8.39
C ASP A 188 -36.93 8.02 -7.60
N GLY A 189 -36.84 7.65 -6.30
CA GLY A 189 -37.96 7.45 -5.39
C GLY A 189 -38.73 6.14 -5.55
N TYR A 190 -38.48 5.32 -6.57
CA TYR A 190 -39.10 4.01 -6.80
C TYR A 190 -38.15 2.84 -6.45
N ASN A 191 -38.69 1.65 -6.29
CA ASN A 191 -37.89 0.46 -6.02
C ASN A 191 -37.04 0.09 -7.24
N LYS A 192 -35.72 0.01 -7.04
CA LYS A 192 -34.73 -0.28 -8.06
C LYS A 192 -33.67 -1.21 -7.54
N MET A 193 -33.19 -2.07 -8.41
CA MET A 193 -32.06 -2.96 -8.11
C MET A 193 -30.76 -2.14 -7.97
N HIS A 194 -30.17 -2.16 -6.80
CA HIS A 194 -28.82 -1.65 -6.55
C HIS A 194 -27.81 -2.73 -6.94
N ARG A 195 -27.11 -2.52 -8.06
CA ARG A 195 -26.21 -3.53 -8.67
C ARG A 195 -24.85 -3.64 -7.99
N GLY A 196 -24.58 -2.82 -7.01
CA GLY A 196 -23.31 -2.79 -6.30
C GLY A 196 -23.48 -2.54 -4.81
N THR A 197 -22.39 -2.25 -4.19
CA THR A 197 -22.30 -1.88 -2.76
C THR A 197 -21.75 -0.46 -2.67
N ASP A 198 -22.40 0.39 -1.86
CA ASP A 198 -21.93 1.75 -1.63
C ASP A 198 -21.12 1.82 -0.34
N PHE A 199 -19.91 2.37 -0.44
CA PHE A 199 -18.99 2.63 0.66
C PHE A 199 -18.83 4.13 0.85
N ALA A 200 -19.44 4.70 1.90
CA ALA A 200 -19.28 6.10 2.25
C ALA A 200 -17.89 6.36 2.84
N ALA A 201 -17.20 7.34 2.29
CA ALA A 201 -15.88 7.78 2.73
C ALA A 201 -15.68 9.27 2.38
N PRO A 202 -14.74 9.98 3.04
CA PRO A 202 -14.41 11.36 2.72
C PRO A 202 -14.01 11.53 1.25
N LEU A 203 -14.34 12.71 0.69
CA LEU A 203 -13.91 13.09 -0.66
C LEU A 203 -12.38 12.96 -0.77
N GLY A 204 -11.90 12.36 -1.86
CA GLY A 204 -10.47 12.19 -2.09
C GLY A 204 -9.83 10.96 -1.42
N THR A 205 -10.60 10.15 -0.68
CA THR A 205 -10.10 8.87 -0.14
C THR A 205 -9.64 7.96 -1.30
N PRO A 206 -8.45 7.34 -1.23
CA PRO A 206 -7.96 6.45 -2.28
C PRO A 206 -8.86 5.22 -2.49
N ILE A 207 -9.14 4.92 -3.75
CA ILE A 207 -9.85 3.71 -4.21
C ILE A 207 -8.82 2.78 -4.84
N MET A 208 -8.84 1.51 -4.44
CA MET A 208 -7.89 0.49 -4.89
C MET A 208 -8.53 -0.50 -5.86
N ALA A 209 -7.74 -1.05 -6.77
CA ALA A 209 -8.14 -2.20 -7.58
C ALA A 209 -8.38 -3.41 -6.66
N SER A 210 -9.55 -4.01 -6.70
CA SER A 210 -9.89 -5.17 -5.86
C SER A 210 -9.17 -6.46 -6.25
N GLY A 211 -8.55 -6.50 -7.42
CA GLY A 211 -7.77 -7.63 -7.94
C GLY A 211 -6.81 -7.21 -9.04
N ASP A 212 -5.84 -8.08 -9.35
CA ASP A 212 -4.99 -7.92 -10.53
C ASP A 212 -5.87 -7.90 -11.78
N GLY A 213 -5.57 -7.08 -12.77
CA GLY A 213 -6.38 -7.04 -13.99
C GLY A 213 -5.96 -6.00 -15.00
N ILE A 214 -6.79 -5.84 -16.04
CA ILE A 214 -6.61 -4.85 -17.10
C ILE A 214 -7.79 -3.88 -17.07
N ILE A 215 -7.49 -2.59 -17.04
CA ILE A 215 -8.51 -1.54 -17.12
C ILE A 215 -9.19 -1.61 -18.49
N LYS A 216 -10.50 -1.82 -18.51
CA LYS A 216 -11.30 -1.79 -19.72
C LYS A 216 -11.86 -0.41 -20.01
N LYS A 217 -12.07 0.39 -18.97
CA LYS A 217 -12.54 1.78 -19.09
C LYS A 217 -12.02 2.59 -17.91
N ALA A 218 -11.59 3.81 -18.17
CA ALA A 218 -11.42 4.89 -17.20
C ALA A 218 -11.99 6.14 -17.84
N GLY A 219 -13.14 6.64 -17.37
CA GLY A 219 -13.87 7.75 -17.98
C GLY A 219 -15.29 7.86 -17.47
N TRP A 220 -16.12 8.66 -18.15
CA TRP A 220 -17.51 8.87 -17.78
C TRP A 220 -18.40 7.64 -18.06
N CYS A 221 -19.21 7.25 -17.08
CA CYS A 221 -20.08 6.07 -17.11
C CYS A 221 -21.57 6.41 -16.89
N GLY A 222 -22.06 7.49 -17.50
CA GLY A 222 -23.46 7.92 -17.34
C GLY A 222 -23.80 8.23 -15.89
N GLY A 223 -24.82 7.56 -15.32
CA GLY A 223 -25.21 7.72 -13.92
C GLY A 223 -24.11 7.40 -12.92
N GLY A 224 -23.13 6.56 -13.25
CA GLY A 224 -21.98 6.26 -12.40
C GLY A 224 -20.90 7.35 -12.37
N GLY A 225 -21.07 8.44 -13.13
CA GLY A 225 -20.08 9.51 -13.20
C GLY A 225 -18.72 9.03 -13.69
N ASN A 226 -17.64 9.56 -13.13
CA ASN A 226 -16.29 9.03 -13.40
C ASN A 226 -16.16 7.63 -12.86
N CYS A 227 -15.82 6.68 -13.71
CA CYS A 227 -15.68 5.28 -13.32
C CYS A 227 -14.44 4.60 -13.89
N VAL A 228 -13.97 3.59 -13.19
CA VAL A 228 -12.99 2.60 -13.68
C VAL A 228 -13.68 1.24 -13.76
N LYS A 229 -13.46 0.52 -14.88
CA LYS A 229 -13.87 -0.87 -15.06
C LYS A 229 -12.63 -1.73 -15.27
N ILE A 230 -12.48 -2.81 -14.47
CA ILE A 230 -11.35 -3.72 -14.53
C ILE A 230 -11.83 -5.11 -14.88
N LYS A 231 -11.20 -5.74 -15.88
CA LYS A 231 -11.33 -7.17 -16.17
C LYS A 231 -10.19 -7.91 -15.47
N HIS A 232 -10.52 -8.76 -14.51
CA HIS A 232 -9.55 -9.53 -13.72
C HIS A 232 -9.18 -10.86 -14.42
N ASN A 233 -10.18 -11.59 -14.88
CA ASN A 233 -10.02 -12.85 -15.59
C ASN A 233 -11.23 -13.12 -16.49
N SER A 234 -11.44 -14.37 -16.91
CA SER A 234 -12.62 -14.78 -17.71
C SER A 234 -13.92 -14.66 -16.93
N THR A 235 -13.88 -14.79 -15.60
CA THR A 235 -15.05 -14.86 -14.71
C THR A 235 -15.41 -13.51 -14.10
N TYR A 236 -14.41 -12.71 -13.67
CA TYR A 236 -14.66 -11.52 -12.84
C TYR A 236 -14.31 -10.21 -13.53
N GLN A 237 -15.22 -9.25 -13.44
CA GLN A 237 -14.99 -7.85 -13.71
C GLN A 237 -15.46 -7.00 -12.52
N THR A 238 -14.88 -5.82 -12.32
CA THR A 238 -15.30 -4.87 -11.28
C THR A 238 -15.51 -3.48 -11.85
N ILE A 239 -16.41 -2.74 -11.22
CA ILE A 239 -16.71 -1.33 -11.53
C ILE A 239 -16.54 -0.52 -10.26
N TYR A 240 -15.88 0.62 -10.39
CA TYR A 240 -15.67 1.62 -9.36
C TYR A 240 -16.20 2.96 -9.86
N ALA A 241 -17.27 3.46 -9.27
CA ALA A 241 -17.98 4.64 -9.77
C ALA A 241 -18.00 5.81 -8.80
N HIS A 242 -18.53 6.94 -9.25
CA HIS A 242 -18.63 8.22 -8.55
C HIS A 242 -17.28 8.86 -8.16
N MET A 243 -16.19 8.49 -8.86
CA MET A 243 -14.84 9.03 -8.58
C MET A 243 -14.76 10.53 -8.79
N SER A 244 -13.98 11.23 -7.97
CA SER A 244 -13.59 12.64 -8.20
C SER A 244 -12.57 12.76 -9.32
N LYS A 245 -11.56 11.88 -9.32
CA LYS A 245 -10.48 11.81 -10.33
C LYS A 245 -9.86 10.42 -10.39
N PHE A 246 -9.18 10.13 -11.50
CA PHE A 246 -8.37 8.94 -11.67
C PHE A 246 -6.97 9.16 -11.09
N ALA A 247 -6.30 8.10 -10.63
CA ALA A 247 -4.90 8.16 -10.25
C ALA A 247 -4.00 8.32 -11.50
N ARG A 248 -2.78 8.80 -11.29
CA ARG A 248 -1.82 9.02 -12.39
C ARG A 248 -1.58 7.72 -13.16
N GLY A 249 -1.64 7.78 -14.48
CA GLY A 249 -1.42 6.64 -15.37
C GLY A 249 -2.60 5.68 -15.53
N ILE A 250 -3.74 5.90 -14.88
CA ILE A 250 -4.93 5.06 -14.98
C ILE A 250 -5.72 5.40 -16.25
N LYS A 251 -5.65 4.49 -17.23
CA LYS A 251 -6.36 4.58 -18.51
C LYS A 251 -6.69 3.19 -19.05
N ALA A 252 -7.60 3.08 -20.01
CA ALA A 252 -7.93 1.82 -20.67
C ALA A 252 -6.66 1.14 -21.23
N GLY A 253 -6.58 -0.19 -21.11
CA GLY A 253 -5.46 -1.02 -21.55
C GLY A 253 -4.35 -1.20 -20.48
N VAL A 254 -4.29 -0.38 -19.44
CA VAL A 254 -3.26 -0.48 -18.39
C VAL A 254 -3.52 -1.69 -17.49
N ARG A 255 -2.45 -2.42 -17.16
CA ARG A 255 -2.47 -3.47 -16.12
C ARG A 255 -2.37 -2.81 -14.75
N VAL A 256 -3.16 -3.31 -13.79
CA VAL A 256 -3.13 -2.91 -12.40
C VAL A 256 -2.96 -4.13 -11.51
N LYS A 257 -2.31 -3.92 -10.37
CA LYS A 257 -2.19 -4.93 -9.31
C LYS A 257 -3.28 -4.72 -8.26
N GLN A 258 -3.66 -5.79 -7.58
CA GLN A 258 -4.53 -5.74 -6.42
C GLN A 258 -3.95 -4.78 -5.36
N GLY A 259 -4.81 -3.92 -4.78
CA GLY A 259 -4.38 -2.87 -3.84
C GLY A 259 -3.82 -1.61 -4.48
N GLN A 260 -3.55 -1.59 -5.78
CA GLN A 260 -3.08 -0.39 -6.47
C GLN A 260 -4.16 0.69 -6.49
N THR A 261 -3.80 1.94 -6.11
CA THR A 261 -4.72 3.08 -6.20
C THR A 261 -5.07 3.37 -7.66
N ILE A 262 -6.38 3.37 -7.97
CA ILE A 262 -6.92 3.59 -9.32
C ILE A 262 -7.67 4.92 -9.46
N GLY A 263 -8.01 5.56 -8.36
CA GLY A 263 -8.71 6.84 -8.31
C GLY A 263 -9.07 7.22 -6.90
N TYR A 264 -9.95 8.21 -6.78
CA TYR A 264 -10.29 8.80 -5.49
C TYR A 264 -11.79 9.01 -5.37
N VAL A 265 -12.31 8.85 -4.15
CA VAL A 265 -13.74 9.06 -3.83
C VAL A 265 -14.20 10.42 -4.29
N GLY A 266 -15.36 10.44 -4.90
CA GLY A 266 -16.07 11.62 -5.35
C GLY A 266 -17.56 11.52 -5.11
N SER A 267 -18.30 12.35 -5.85
CA SER A 267 -19.77 12.37 -5.91
C SER A 267 -20.23 12.73 -7.33
N THR A 268 -19.51 12.24 -8.35
CA THR A 268 -19.82 12.52 -9.76
C THR A 268 -20.96 11.63 -10.27
N GLY A 269 -21.71 12.09 -11.27
CA GLY A 269 -22.88 11.38 -11.78
C GLY A 269 -24.11 11.47 -10.88
N LYS A 270 -24.94 10.42 -10.82
CA LYS A 270 -26.11 10.34 -9.95
C LYS A 270 -25.70 9.88 -8.55
N SER A 271 -25.28 10.81 -7.71
CA SER A 271 -24.82 10.57 -6.34
C SER A 271 -25.42 11.60 -5.39
N THR A 272 -25.73 11.19 -4.17
CA THR A 272 -26.27 12.06 -3.10
C THR A 272 -25.18 12.56 -2.14
N GLY A 273 -23.96 12.10 -2.26
CA GLY A 273 -22.82 12.48 -1.40
C GLY A 273 -21.58 11.64 -1.68
N PRO A 274 -20.43 11.98 -1.06
CA PRO A 274 -19.18 11.28 -1.31
C PRO A 274 -19.24 9.80 -0.93
N HIS A 275 -19.07 8.90 -1.92
CA HIS A 275 -19.00 7.46 -1.72
C HIS A 275 -18.34 6.77 -2.92
N LEU A 276 -17.88 5.54 -2.73
CA LEU A 276 -17.55 4.60 -3.79
C LEU A 276 -18.76 3.70 -4.03
N HIS A 277 -19.27 3.66 -5.25
CA HIS A 277 -20.15 2.59 -5.71
C HIS A 277 -19.28 1.48 -6.34
N TYR A 278 -19.35 0.28 -5.79
CA TYR A 278 -18.53 -0.88 -6.18
C TYR A 278 -19.38 -2.04 -6.66
N GLU A 279 -19.15 -2.50 -7.89
CA GLU A 279 -19.82 -3.67 -8.47
C GLU A 279 -18.84 -4.80 -8.76
N VAL A 280 -19.28 -6.04 -8.53
CA VAL A 280 -18.64 -7.26 -9.02
C VAL A 280 -19.56 -7.89 -10.04
N ILE A 281 -19.05 -8.08 -11.25
CA ILE A 281 -19.75 -8.73 -12.35
C ILE A 281 -19.12 -10.10 -12.54
N VAL A 282 -19.98 -11.13 -12.56
CA VAL A 282 -19.62 -12.52 -12.87
C VAL A 282 -20.13 -12.80 -14.27
N ASN A 283 -19.24 -13.21 -15.17
CA ASN A 283 -19.55 -13.56 -16.57
C ASN A 283 -20.01 -15.02 -16.68
#